data_522316f248416c0fbbda6c4e3aa55d88
#
_entry.id   522316f248416c0fbbda6c4e3aa55d88
#
_cell.length_a   1.000
_cell.length_b   1.000
_cell.length_c   1.000
_cell.angle_alpha   90.00
_cell.angle_beta   90.00
_cell.angle_gamma   90.00
#
_symmetry.space_group_name_H-M   'P 1'
#
loop_
_entity.id
_entity.type
_entity.pdbx_description
1 polymer ?
#
loop_
_entity_poly.entity_id
_entity_poly.type
_entity_poly.pdbx_seq_one_letter_code
_entity_poly.pdbx_strand_id
1 'polypeptide(L)'
;MKPKRTILCADGNEQALSIRKILLETRGYRAICCTRAEQALEHLRDHQIDLVIADLMLPDLDGSRLIEAVKIASPQTPAILLSTRLNIFEYETHADVFLPKNAQSSAELLGHVRALLVRRRGPRKTLVAPSVPRTAASPNFAVARA
;
A
#
# COMPACT_ATOMS: atom_id res chain seq x y z
N MET A 1 -25.57 8.17 -2.55
CA MET A 1 -24.30 8.18 -3.28
C MET A 1 -23.18 7.64 -2.42
N LYS A 2 -22.41 6.75 -2.96
CA LYS A 2 -21.33 6.14 -2.19
C LYS A 2 -20.12 7.06 -2.15
N PRO A 3 -19.47 7.17 -0.99
CA PRO A 3 -18.23 7.93 -0.94
C PRO A 3 -17.15 7.23 -1.77
N LYS A 4 -16.25 8.02 -2.32
CA LYS A 4 -15.15 7.47 -3.07
C LYS A 4 -14.16 6.79 -2.14
N ARG A 5 -13.52 5.74 -2.66
CA ARG A 5 -12.41 5.12 -1.95
C ARG A 5 -11.21 6.03 -2.03
N THR A 6 -10.50 6.16 -0.94
CA THR A 6 -9.35 7.05 -0.85
C THR A 6 -8.07 6.24 -0.86
N ILE A 7 -7.16 6.60 -1.76
CA ILE A 7 -5.89 5.93 -1.93
C ILE A 7 -4.77 6.90 -1.61
N LEU A 8 -3.91 6.51 -0.69
CA LEU A 8 -2.75 7.32 -0.31
C LEU A 8 -1.56 6.89 -1.16
N CYS A 9 -0.95 7.83 -1.86
CA CYS A 9 0.19 7.55 -2.73
C CYS A 9 1.41 8.29 -2.21
N ALA A 10 2.47 7.56 -1.90
CA ALA A 10 3.73 8.12 -1.43
C ALA A 10 4.83 7.77 -2.42
N ASP A 11 5.48 8.79 -2.98
CA ASP A 11 6.51 8.60 -3.99
C ASP A 11 7.34 9.87 -4.04
N GLY A 12 8.67 9.74 -3.98
CA GLY A 12 9.54 10.91 -4.04
C GLY A 12 9.52 11.65 -5.36
N ASN A 13 8.99 11.02 -6.41
CA ASN A 13 8.94 11.61 -7.74
C ASN A 13 7.58 12.26 -7.96
N GLU A 14 7.55 13.60 -8.03
CA GLU A 14 6.29 14.32 -8.16
C GLU A 14 5.60 14.08 -9.49
N GLN A 15 6.37 13.85 -10.55
CA GLN A 15 5.77 13.52 -11.84
C GLN A 15 5.03 12.19 -11.79
N ALA A 16 5.65 11.21 -11.17
CA ALA A 16 5.02 9.90 -11.03
C ALA A 16 3.74 10.01 -10.22
N LEU A 17 3.75 10.84 -9.18
CA LEU A 17 2.55 11.05 -8.38
C LEU A 17 1.44 11.71 -9.20
N SER A 18 1.79 12.71 -10.01
CA SER A 18 0.80 13.40 -10.83
C SER A 18 0.11 12.44 -11.79
N ILE A 19 0.89 11.59 -12.42
CA ILE A 19 0.34 10.61 -13.36
C ILE A 19 -0.55 9.61 -12.61
N ARG A 20 -0.09 9.15 -11.48
CA ARG A 20 -0.86 8.18 -10.70
C ARG A 20 -2.16 8.77 -10.19
N LYS A 21 -2.11 10.04 -9.77
CA LYS A 21 -3.31 10.71 -9.30
C LYS A 21 -4.35 10.81 -10.40
N ILE A 22 -3.94 11.21 -11.60
CA ILE A 22 -4.87 11.28 -12.73
C ILE A 22 -5.44 9.90 -13.02
N LEU A 23 -4.58 8.90 -13.05
CA LEU A 23 -5.00 7.53 -13.32
C LEU A 23 -6.07 7.06 -12.35
N LEU A 24 -5.83 7.28 -11.06
CA LEU A 24 -6.77 6.81 -10.05
C LEU A 24 -8.06 7.62 -10.06
N GLU A 25 -7.94 8.92 -10.21
CA GLU A 25 -9.13 9.76 -10.14
C GLU A 25 -10.04 9.58 -11.36
N THR A 26 -9.47 9.25 -12.51
CA THR A 26 -10.32 8.95 -13.66
C THR A 26 -11.10 7.66 -13.49
N ARG A 27 -10.70 6.83 -12.54
CA ARG A 27 -11.42 5.59 -12.25
C ARG A 27 -12.32 5.72 -11.05
N GLY A 28 -12.52 6.93 -10.54
CA GLY A 28 -13.46 7.17 -9.47
C GLY A 28 -12.89 7.09 -8.06
N TYR A 29 -11.58 6.93 -7.93
CA TYR A 29 -10.94 6.94 -6.62
C TYR A 29 -10.54 8.36 -6.25
N ARG A 30 -10.33 8.58 -4.97
CA ARG A 30 -9.75 9.80 -4.47
C ARG A 30 -8.30 9.53 -4.16
N ALA A 31 -7.39 10.36 -4.65
CA ALA A 31 -5.97 10.15 -4.44
C ALA A 31 -5.38 11.26 -3.59
N ILE A 32 -4.71 10.88 -2.52
CA ILE A 32 -3.95 11.81 -1.69
C ILE A 32 -2.48 11.49 -1.93
N CYS A 33 -1.72 12.47 -2.39
CA CYS A 33 -0.34 12.26 -2.79
C CYS A 33 0.62 13.00 -1.88
N CYS A 34 1.74 12.36 -1.57
CA CYS A 34 2.79 12.98 -0.79
C CYS A 34 4.14 12.44 -1.23
N THR A 35 5.19 13.23 -0.97
CA THR A 35 6.53 12.87 -1.40
C THR A 35 7.39 12.31 -0.29
N ARG A 36 6.90 12.30 0.94
CA ARG A 36 7.65 11.84 2.10
C ARG A 36 6.80 10.94 2.96
N ALA A 37 7.45 9.98 3.60
CA ALA A 37 6.73 9.05 4.48
C ALA A 37 6.11 9.76 5.67
N GLU A 38 6.76 10.79 6.18
CA GLU A 38 6.22 11.55 7.29
C GLU A 38 4.86 12.14 6.95
N GLN A 39 4.74 12.69 5.74
CA GLN A 39 3.46 13.23 5.28
C GLN A 39 2.42 12.13 5.15
N ALA A 40 2.84 10.96 4.67
CA ALA A 40 1.92 9.85 4.55
C ALA A 40 1.35 9.45 5.90
N LEU A 41 2.19 9.41 6.92
CA LEU A 41 1.73 9.06 8.26
C LEU A 41 0.75 10.09 8.81
N GLU A 42 0.98 11.37 8.50
CA GLU A 42 0.04 12.42 8.91
C GLU A 42 -1.32 12.21 8.24
N HIS A 43 -1.31 11.91 6.95
CA HIS A 43 -2.57 11.66 6.23
C HIS A 43 -3.32 10.46 6.80
N LEU A 44 -2.57 9.43 7.21
CA LEU A 44 -3.20 8.27 7.82
C LEU A 44 -3.92 8.61 9.11
N ARG A 45 -3.40 9.57 9.86
CA ARG A 45 -4.05 10.00 11.10
C ARG A 45 -5.28 10.86 10.83
N ASP A 46 -5.22 11.65 9.75
CA ASP A 46 -6.23 12.69 9.52
C ASP A 46 -7.35 12.25 8.58
N HIS A 47 -7.14 11.18 7.82
CA HIS A 47 -8.09 10.74 6.80
C HIS A 47 -8.31 9.25 6.91
N GLN A 48 -9.48 8.84 6.45
CA GLN A 48 -9.73 7.42 6.30
C GLN A 48 -9.13 6.96 4.98
N ILE A 49 -8.12 6.12 5.06
CA ILE A 49 -7.40 5.64 3.88
C ILE A 49 -7.81 4.21 3.61
N ASP A 50 -8.19 3.92 2.37
CA ASP A 50 -8.66 2.60 1.98
C ASP A 50 -7.56 1.73 1.39
N LEU A 51 -6.51 2.34 0.87
CA LEU A 51 -5.40 1.60 0.28
C LEU A 51 -4.17 2.52 0.21
N VAL A 52 -2.99 1.94 0.40
CA VAL A 52 -1.74 2.70 0.33
C VAL A 52 -0.90 2.17 -0.82
N ILE A 53 -0.36 3.07 -1.64
CA ILE A 53 0.63 2.74 -2.66
C ILE A 53 1.88 3.53 -2.31
N ALA A 54 2.97 2.83 -2.02
CA ALA A 54 4.20 3.47 -1.59
C ALA A 54 5.38 3.02 -2.45
N ASP A 55 6.24 3.98 -2.79
CA ASP A 55 7.52 3.68 -3.42
C ASP A 55 8.46 3.19 -2.33
N LEU A 56 9.24 2.18 -2.63
CA LEU A 56 10.25 1.68 -1.71
C LEU A 56 11.26 2.77 -1.34
N MET A 57 11.63 3.60 -2.31
CA MET A 57 12.66 4.61 -2.13
C MET A 57 12.04 5.97 -1.85
N LEU A 58 11.74 6.23 -0.59
CA LEU A 58 11.26 7.55 -0.16
C LEU A 58 12.43 8.31 0.45
N PRO A 59 12.40 9.65 0.40
CA PRO A 59 13.56 10.43 0.85
C PRO A 59 13.82 10.34 2.36
N ASP A 60 12.80 10.12 3.15
CA ASP A 60 12.96 10.15 4.61
C ASP A 60 12.82 8.79 5.28
N LEU A 61 12.22 7.82 4.61
CA LEU A 61 11.99 6.52 5.21
C LEU A 61 11.78 5.50 4.10
N ASP A 62 12.29 4.30 4.31
CA ASP A 62 12.07 3.20 3.39
C ASP A 62 10.56 2.93 3.30
N GLY A 63 10.07 2.73 2.07
CA GLY A 63 8.65 2.49 1.86
C GLY A 63 8.13 1.25 2.54
N SER A 64 8.96 0.22 2.68
CA SER A 64 8.51 -0.97 3.40
C SER A 64 8.31 -0.68 4.88
N ARG A 65 9.09 0.25 5.44
CA ARG A 65 8.87 0.66 6.81
C ARG A 65 7.62 1.49 6.97
N LEU A 66 7.33 2.31 5.96
CA LEU A 66 6.07 3.04 5.97
C LEU A 66 4.90 2.06 5.98
N ILE A 67 4.96 1.03 5.14
CA ILE A 67 3.88 0.05 5.08
C ILE A 67 3.77 -0.71 6.39
N GLU A 68 4.89 -1.01 7.01
CA GLU A 68 4.87 -1.64 8.34
C GLU A 68 4.09 -0.78 9.33
N ALA A 69 4.36 0.53 9.33
CA ALA A 69 3.65 1.44 10.22
C ALA A 69 2.15 1.49 9.89
N VAL A 70 1.81 1.45 8.61
CA VAL A 70 0.41 1.39 8.19
C VAL A 70 -0.26 0.16 8.77
N LYS A 71 0.39 -0.99 8.67
CA LYS A 71 -0.20 -2.25 9.14
C LYS A 71 -0.33 -2.29 10.65
N ILE A 72 0.58 -1.64 11.36
CA ILE A 72 0.45 -1.55 12.81
C ILE A 72 -0.77 -0.71 13.18
N ALA A 73 -0.95 0.42 12.49
CA ALA A 73 -2.06 1.32 12.80
C ALA A 73 -3.39 0.78 12.28
N SER A 74 -3.38 0.09 11.14
CA SER A 74 -4.59 -0.40 10.50
C SER A 74 -4.28 -1.68 9.74
N PRO A 75 -4.34 -2.83 10.40
CA PRO A 75 -3.92 -4.09 9.77
C PRO A 75 -4.73 -4.46 8.53
N GLN A 76 -5.97 -3.98 8.43
CA GLN A 76 -6.81 -4.33 7.29
C GLN A 76 -6.56 -3.47 6.07
N THR A 77 -5.83 -2.37 6.20
CA THR A 77 -5.61 -1.49 5.07
C THR A 77 -4.63 -2.14 4.10
N PRO A 78 -5.05 -2.44 2.88
CA PRO A 78 -4.15 -3.05 1.91
C PRO A 78 -3.09 -2.09 1.46
N ALA A 79 -1.95 -2.63 1.07
CA ALA A 79 -0.80 -1.82 0.69
C ALA A 79 -0.08 -2.44 -0.49
N ILE A 80 0.32 -1.57 -1.43
CA ILE A 80 1.11 -1.93 -2.59
C ILE A 80 2.46 -1.24 -2.46
N LEU A 81 3.54 -2.00 -2.60
CA LEU A 81 4.89 -1.46 -2.58
C LEU A 81 5.43 -1.47 -4.00
N LEU A 82 5.92 -0.33 -4.46
CA LEU A 82 6.51 -0.19 -5.78
C LEU A 82 8.02 -0.04 -5.66
N SER A 83 8.78 -0.67 -6.55
CA SER A 83 10.22 -0.57 -6.50
C SER A 83 10.81 -0.63 -7.89
N THR A 84 11.87 0.16 -8.11
CA THR A 84 12.67 0.04 -9.31
C THR A 84 13.70 -1.06 -9.21
N ARG A 85 13.86 -1.65 -8.02
CA ARG A 85 14.80 -2.73 -7.83
C ARG A 85 14.21 -4.03 -8.34
N LEU A 86 15.05 -4.84 -8.97
CA LEU A 86 14.61 -6.10 -9.53
C LEU A 86 14.59 -7.22 -8.52
N ASN A 87 15.40 -7.09 -7.48
CA ASN A 87 15.59 -8.20 -6.55
C ASN A 87 14.64 -8.10 -5.38
N ILE A 88 13.38 -8.38 -5.64
CA ILE A 88 12.33 -8.21 -4.65
C ILE A 88 12.41 -9.26 -3.54
N PHE A 89 13.11 -10.37 -3.78
CA PHE A 89 13.19 -11.44 -2.79
C PHE A 89 14.07 -11.06 -1.60
N GLU A 90 14.84 -9.99 -1.72
CA GLU A 90 15.69 -9.57 -0.63
C GLU A 90 14.97 -8.71 0.40
N TYR A 91 13.73 -8.36 0.12
CA TYR A 91 13.01 -7.48 1.02
C TYR A 91 11.90 -8.23 1.74
N GLU A 92 11.95 -8.13 3.05
CA GLU A 92 10.80 -8.52 3.84
C GLU A 92 9.87 -7.33 3.89
N THR A 93 8.65 -7.53 3.49
CA THR A 93 7.70 -6.45 3.49
C THR A 93 6.33 -6.96 3.91
N HIS A 94 5.58 -6.09 4.53
CA HIS A 94 4.21 -6.38 4.93
C HIS A 94 3.21 -5.95 3.87
N ALA A 95 3.71 -5.52 2.70
CA ALA A 95 2.83 -5.14 1.59
C ALA A 95 2.06 -6.35 1.10
N ASP A 96 0.82 -6.11 0.69
CA ASP A 96 0.00 -7.16 0.11
C ASP A 96 0.44 -7.48 -1.30
N VAL A 97 0.99 -6.50 -2.01
CA VAL A 97 1.47 -6.68 -3.37
C VAL A 97 2.76 -5.89 -3.52
N PHE A 98 3.74 -6.50 -4.17
CA PHE A 98 5.02 -5.88 -4.47
C PHE A 98 5.15 -5.85 -5.98
N LEU A 99 5.27 -4.66 -6.57
CA LEU A 99 5.28 -4.50 -8.02
C LEU A 99 6.51 -3.73 -8.48
N PRO A 100 7.03 -4.08 -9.66
CA PRO A 100 8.11 -3.28 -10.25
C PRO A 100 7.54 -1.95 -10.72
N LYS A 101 8.26 -0.86 -10.41
CA LYS A 101 7.73 0.48 -10.62
C LYS A 101 7.65 0.83 -12.10
N ASN A 102 8.64 0.42 -12.89
CA ASN A 102 8.74 0.83 -14.29
C ASN A 102 8.29 -0.22 -15.29
N ALA A 103 8.02 -1.43 -14.85
CA ALA A 103 7.76 -2.54 -15.76
C ALA A 103 6.31 -2.88 -15.91
N GLN A 104 5.44 -2.29 -15.12
CA GLN A 104 4.04 -2.64 -15.19
C GLN A 104 3.23 -1.55 -15.86
N SER A 105 2.14 -1.94 -16.46
CA SER A 105 1.24 -1.01 -17.10
C SER A 105 0.28 -0.38 -16.10
N SER A 106 -0.34 0.71 -16.52
CA SER A 106 -1.38 1.33 -15.71
C SER A 106 -2.54 0.37 -15.45
N ALA A 107 -2.87 -0.44 -16.45
CA ALA A 107 -3.96 -1.41 -16.29
C ALA A 107 -3.64 -2.44 -15.22
N GLU A 108 -2.38 -2.88 -15.15
CA GLU A 108 -1.98 -3.83 -14.13
C GLU A 108 -2.09 -3.25 -12.74
N LEU A 109 -1.62 -2.02 -12.57
CA LEU A 109 -1.74 -1.36 -11.28
C LEU A 109 -3.19 -1.22 -10.86
N LEU A 110 -4.04 -0.76 -11.78
CA LEU A 110 -5.46 -0.60 -11.48
C LEU A 110 -6.11 -1.92 -11.15
N GLY A 111 -5.69 -3.01 -11.81
CA GLY A 111 -6.20 -4.32 -11.50
C GLY A 111 -5.91 -4.75 -10.07
N HIS A 112 -4.67 -4.48 -9.61
CA HIS A 112 -4.32 -4.78 -8.23
C HIS A 112 -5.09 -3.92 -7.24
N VAL A 113 -5.23 -2.64 -7.56
CA VAL A 113 -6.00 -1.73 -6.70
C VAL A 113 -7.42 -2.26 -6.53
N ARG A 114 -8.06 -2.58 -7.63
CA ARG A 114 -9.44 -3.06 -7.58
C ARG A 114 -9.56 -4.35 -6.80
N ALA A 115 -8.65 -5.29 -7.05
CA ALA A 115 -8.70 -6.58 -6.38
C ALA A 115 -8.52 -6.44 -4.88
N LEU A 116 -7.60 -5.58 -4.45
CA LEU A 116 -7.37 -5.39 -3.02
C LEU A 116 -8.54 -4.70 -2.34
N LEU A 117 -9.15 -3.74 -3.01
CA LEU A 117 -10.30 -3.05 -2.42
C LEU A 117 -11.53 -3.93 -2.33
N VAL A 118 -11.72 -4.82 -3.30
CA VAL A 118 -12.82 -5.78 -3.23
C VAL A 118 -12.61 -6.73 -2.06
N ARG A 119 -11.38 -7.23 -1.87
CA ARG A 119 -11.09 -8.12 -0.76
C ARG A 119 -11.37 -7.44 0.58
N ARG A 120 -10.98 -6.19 0.70
CA ARG A 120 -11.18 -5.46 1.93
C ARG A 120 -12.66 -5.28 2.24
N ARG A 121 -13.48 -5.15 1.20
CA ARG A 121 -14.91 -4.99 1.38
C ARG A 121 -15.63 -6.28 1.70
N GLY A 122 -14.97 -7.41 1.54
CA GLY A 122 -15.59 -8.70 1.79
C GLY A 122 -16.07 -8.82 3.20
N PRO A 123 -16.77 -9.89 3.47
CA PRO A 123 -17.36 -10.10 4.79
C PRO A 123 -16.27 -10.08 5.81
N ARG A 124 -16.33 -9.12 6.56
CA ARG A 124 -15.29 -8.90 7.33
C ARG A 124 -15.26 -9.67 8.41
N LYS A 125 -16.02 -10.22 8.57
CA LYS A 125 -15.97 -10.91 9.49
C LYS A 125 -15.06 -11.78 9.55
N THR A 126 -14.76 -11.95 9.20
CA THR A 126 -13.96 -12.77 9.23
C THR A 126 -12.84 -12.58 9.72
N LEU A 127 -12.94 -12.31 10.13
CA LEU A 127 -12.09 -12.16 10.54
C LEU A 127 -11.41 -12.76 10.93
N VAL A 128 -11.31 -13.26 11.07
CA VAL A 128 -10.77 -13.63 11.46
C VAL A 128 -9.79 -14.02 11.40
N ALA A 129 -9.55 -14.34 11.38
CA ALA A 129 -8.74 -14.55 11.46
C ALA A 129 -7.88 -14.88 11.29
N PRO A 130 -7.74 -15.05 11.18
CA PRO A 130 -6.91 -15.31 11.04
C PRO A 130 -6.00 -15.33 10.99
N SER A 131 -5.84 -15.27 11.09
CA SER A 131 -5.07 -15.14 10.98
C SER A 131 -4.15 -15.43 11.09
N VAL A 132 -3.90 -15.78 11.20
CA VAL A 132 -3.11 -15.93 11.26
C VAL A 132 -2.23 -16.15 10.99
N PRO A 133 -1.97 -16.40 10.99
CA PRO A 133 -1.11 -16.40 10.80
C PRO A 133 -0.29 -16.37 10.19
N ARG A 134 -0.06 -16.30 9.83
CA ARG A 134 0.67 -16.11 9.24
C ARG A 134 1.58 -15.91 9.52
N THR A 135 1.43 -16.13 10.22
CA THR A 135 2.22 -15.85 10.44
C THR A 135 2.84 -16.16 10.63
N ALA A 136 2.82 -16.62 10.78
CA ALA A 136 3.48 -16.53 10.71
C ALA A 136 4.15 -16.61 10.51
N ALA A 137 4.17 -16.92 10.66
CA ALA A 137 4.96 -16.63 10.21
C ALA A 137 5.55 -16.41 10.19
N SER A 138 5.60 -16.59 10.56
CA SER A 138 6.34 -16.02 10.38
C SER A 138 6.87 -15.97 10.75
N PRO A 139 7.12 -16.31 10.97
CA PRO A 139 7.76 -15.88 11.20
C PRO A 139 8.28 -15.68 11.36
N ASN A 140 8.37 -16.02 11.64
CA ASN A 140 8.83 -15.39 11.46
C ASN A 140 9.14 -14.98 11.43
N PHE A 141 9.15 -15.31 11.80
CA PHE A 141 9.38 -14.60 11.60
C PHE A 141 9.57 -14.32 11.94
N ALA A 142 9.52 -14.74 12.28
CA ALA A 142 9.59 -14.11 12.34
C ALA A 142 9.78 -13.85 12.73
N VAL A 143 9.85 -14.22 13.06
CA VAL A 143 10.06 -13.55 13.05
C VAL A 143 10.27 -13.10 13.31
N ALA A 144 10.25 -13.40 13.69
CA ALA A 144 10.40 -12.58 13.60
C ALA A 144 10.59 -12.21 13.77
N ARG A 145 10.61 -12.49 14.16
CA ARG A 145 10.70 -11.86 14.05
C ARG A 145 10.59 -11.53 14.26
N ALA A 146 10.51 -11.86 14.49
CA ALA A 146 10.38 -11.24 14.31
C ALA A 146 10.22 -11.12 14.45
#